data_61cd01ec2f8e53473547ba8e87839a65
#
_entry.id   61cd01ec2f8e53473547ba8e87839a65
#
_cell.length_a   1.000
_cell.length_b   1.000
_cell.length_c   1.000
_cell.angle_alpha   90.00
_cell.angle_beta   90.00
_cell.angle_gamma   90.00
#
_symmetry.space_group_name_H-M   'P 1'
#
loop_
_entity.id
_entity.type
_entity.pdbx_description
1 polymer ?
#
loop_
_entity_poly.entity_id
_entity_poly.type
_entity_poly.pdbx_seq_one_letter_code
_entity_poly.pdbx_strand_id
1 'polypeptide(L)'
;MKKKVKVLQVIPRLGYGGAETGCYDLAHFLPEQGYKSYIATSGGELLKFINKKKVKIFKLPVQSKNPILILFNAVIISFIILVYNINIVHARSRAPAYSCFLATRFTFRKFVTTFHGTYNFNNKIKKFYNSIMVRSDLVIAGSNFIFSHINEHYGNFFLKKKKKLLVIFRGINTNYFNPQKISPIKLDKFSGQYNIDRNKFIILLPGRLTYWKGQKIFIETINLLYERKDIPPFEAIILGSDQGRNVYKKRLLGLVQQYRLNRIIKFIDRCEEMPVAYGIANLVCSCSSEPEAFGRVAVESQSMQIPIIASDIGGSKETIINGKTGYLFRNKDSIDLANLIVTVMQKDYKSIKSIGFEGRKNVLKKFDVDKMCQRTFTEYKKLIELS
;
A
#
# COMPACT_ATOMS: atom_id res chain seq x y z
N MET A 1 7.38 -37.96 8.43
CA MET A 1 7.68 -36.58 7.96
C MET A 1 6.38 -35.83 7.74
N LYS A 2 6.10 -34.73 8.48
CA LYS A 2 4.92 -33.89 8.21
C LYS A 2 5.01 -33.33 6.78
N LYS A 3 3.99 -33.57 5.95
CA LYS A 3 3.93 -33.05 4.56
C LYS A 3 4.04 -31.53 4.58
N LYS A 4 5.06 -30.96 3.93
CA LYS A 4 5.25 -29.50 3.84
C LYS A 4 4.07 -28.87 3.08
N VAL A 5 3.37 -27.94 3.69
CA VAL A 5 2.27 -27.20 3.05
C VAL A 5 2.83 -26.32 1.93
N LYS A 6 2.09 -26.22 0.83
CA LYS A 6 2.50 -25.53 -0.40
C LYS A 6 1.46 -24.47 -0.75
N VAL A 7 1.91 -23.24 -0.92
CA VAL A 7 1.05 -22.08 -1.17
C VAL A 7 1.38 -21.47 -2.53
N LEU A 8 0.37 -21.30 -3.39
CA LEU A 8 0.45 -20.56 -4.63
C LEU A 8 -0.23 -19.21 -4.49
N GLN A 9 0.52 -18.11 -4.51
CA GLN A 9 -0.02 -16.77 -4.61
C GLN A 9 -0.20 -16.39 -6.09
N VAL A 10 -1.35 -15.81 -6.46
CA VAL A 10 -1.65 -15.41 -7.84
C VAL A 10 -1.96 -13.92 -7.86
N ILE A 11 -1.13 -13.18 -8.60
CA ILE A 11 -1.20 -11.72 -8.67
C ILE A 11 -1.04 -11.25 -10.12
N PRO A 12 -1.79 -10.23 -10.60
CA PRO A 12 -1.73 -9.77 -11.98
C PRO A 12 -0.33 -9.41 -12.43
N ARG A 13 0.35 -8.55 -11.68
CA ARG A 13 1.72 -8.09 -11.91
C ARG A 13 2.41 -7.89 -10.56
N LEU A 14 3.70 -8.23 -10.47
CA LEU A 14 4.50 -8.07 -9.25
C LEU A 14 5.32 -6.78 -9.32
N GLY A 15 4.62 -5.62 -9.27
CA GLY A 15 5.22 -4.28 -9.26
C GLY A 15 5.53 -3.76 -7.86
N TYR A 16 5.67 -2.43 -7.72
CA TYR A 16 5.98 -1.77 -6.46
C TYR A 16 4.75 -1.31 -5.65
N GLY A 17 3.55 -1.68 -6.04
CA GLY A 17 2.34 -1.37 -5.28
C GLY A 17 2.26 -2.15 -3.98
N GLY A 18 1.39 -1.70 -3.09
CA GLY A 18 1.28 -2.34 -1.79
C GLY A 18 0.73 -3.78 -1.82
N ALA A 19 -0.13 -4.16 -2.78
CA ALA A 19 -0.56 -5.54 -2.93
C ALA A 19 0.59 -6.45 -3.35
N GLU A 20 1.43 -5.92 -4.22
CA GLU A 20 2.59 -6.56 -4.84
C GLU A 20 3.70 -6.78 -3.81
N THR A 21 4.05 -5.74 -3.03
CA THR A 21 5.04 -5.87 -1.95
C THR A 21 4.56 -6.88 -0.89
N GLY A 22 3.29 -6.83 -0.47
CA GLY A 22 2.77 -7.81 0.48
C GLY A 22 2.72 -9.25 -0.07
N CYS A 23 2.61 -9.44 -1.41
CA CYS A 23 2.77 -10.76 -2.04
C CYS A 23 4.23 -11.23 -1.99
N TYR A 24 5.15 -10.34 -2.31
CA TYR A 24 6.59 -10.55 -2.27
C TYR A 24 7.06 -10.94 -0.85
N ASP A 25 6.66 -10.15 0.15
CA ASP A 25 7.04 -10.35 1.55
C ASP A 25 6.55 -11.70 2.07
N LEU A 26 5.26 -12.01 1.88
CA LEU A 26 4.70 -13.29 2.28
C LEU A 26 5.35 -14.48 1.54
N ALA A 27 5.71 -14.29 0.27
CA ALA A 27 6.36 -15.34 -0.51
C ALA A 27 7.74 -15.72 0.04
N HIS A 28 8.48 -14.76 0.58
CA HIS A 28 9.79 -15.01 1.21
C HIS A 28 9.67 -15.49 2.66
N PHE A 29 8.65 -15.06 3.38
CA PHE A 29 8.37 -15.48 4.75
C PHE A 29 7.96 -16.95 4.85
N LEU A 30 7.12 -17.45 3.95
CA LEU A 30 6.60 -18.83 4.01
C LEU A 30 7.67 -19.92 4.04
N PRO A 31 8.76 -19.88 3.22
CA PRO A 31 9.84 -20.85 3.29
C PRO A 31 10.56 -20.89 4.64
N GLU A 32 10.69 -19.77 5.33
CA GLU A 32 11.29 -19.67 6.67
C GLU A 32 10.44 -20.37 7.74
N GLN A 33 9.13 -20.48 7.47
CA GLN A 33 8.18 -21.23 8.31
C GLN A 33 8.02 -22.71 7.86
N GLY A 34 8.87 -23.19 6.96
CA GLY A 34 8.85 -24.57 6.47
C GLY A 34 7.82 -24.86 5.38
N TYR A 35 7.13 -23.84 4.83
CA TYR A 35 6.21 -23.98 3.71
C TYR A 35 6.95 -23.85 2.37
N LYS A 36 6.39 -24.44 1.30
CA LYS A 36 6.87 -24.14 -0.07
C LYS A 36 6.07 -23.01 -0.68
N SER A 37 6.75 -22.05 -1.27
CA SER A 37 6.17 -20.82 -1.81
C SER A 37 6.25 -20.75 -3.33
N TYR A 38 5.12 -20.41 -3.95
CA TYR A 38 4.95 -20.29 -5.39
C TYR A 38 4.23 -18.98 -5.72
N ILE A 39 4.58 -18.36 -6.85
CA ILE A 39 3.88 -17.18 -7.38
C ILE A 39 3.53 -17.42 -8.84
N ALA A 40 2.29 -17.13 -9.22
CA ALA A 40 1.86 -17.00 -10.62
C ALA A 40 1.56 -15.52 -10.91
N THR A 41 2.16 -14.98 -11.98
CA THR A 41 2.04 -13.57 -12.36
C THR A 41 2.36 -13.36 -13.84
N SER A 42 1.87 -12.27 -14.44
CA SER A 42 2.25 -11.90 -15.82
C SER A 42 3.63 -11.25 -15.91
N GLY A 43 4.26 -10.93 -14.80
CA GLY A 43 5.54 -10.22 -14.76
C GLY A 43 5.59 -9.18 -13.65
N GLY A 44 6.54 -8.26 -13.73
CA GLY A 44 6.66 -7.13 -12.80
C GLY A 44 8.08 -6.91 -12.30
N GLU A 45 8.30 -5.72 -11.79
CA GLU A 45 9.63 -5.20 -11.46
C GLU A 45 10.25 -5.90 -10.25
N LEU A 46 9.44 -6.36 -9.28
CA LEU A 46 9.93 -7.08 -8.11
C LEU A 46 10.44 -8.49 -8.43
N LEU A 47 10.17 -9.02 -9.64
CA LEU A 47 10.67 -10.34 -10.03
C LEU A 47 12.20 -10.44 -9.99
N LYS A 48 12.90 -9.32 -10.25
CA LYS A 48 14.38 -9.28 -10.21
C LYS A 48 14.95 -9.49 -8.80
N PHE A 49 14.14 -9.26 -7.76
CA PHE A 49 14.54 -9.41 -6.35
C PHE A 49 14.09 -10.74 -5.72
N ILE A 50 13.32 -11.55 -6.46
CA ILE A 50 12.86 -12.84 -5.94
C ILE A 50 14.04 -13.80 -5.77
N ASN A 51 14.17 -14.35 -4.58
CA ASN A 51 15.07 -15.45 -4.33
C ASN A 51 14.52 -16.76 -4.94
N LYS A 52 15.02 -17.10 -6.13
CA LYS A 52 14.56 -18.26 -6.90
C LYS A 52 14.82 -19.61 -6.21
N LYS A 53 15.73 -19.67 -5.22
CA LYS A 53 15.95 -20.88 -4.38
C LYS A 53 14.81 -21.06 -3.37
N LYS A 54 14.17 -19.99 -2.92
CA LYS A 54 13.08 -20.02 -1.94
C LYS A 54 11.68 -20.00 -2.58
N VAL A 55 11.51 -19.30 -3.72
CA VAL A 55 10.19 -19.02 -4.34
C VAL A 55 10.22 -19.43 -5.82
N LYS A 56 9.32 -20.33 -6.22
CA LYS A 56 9.15 -20.70 -7.63
C LYS A 56 8.13 -19.81 -8.31
N ILE A 57 8.45 -19.34 -9.53
CA ILE A 57 7.64 -18.42 -10.32
C ILE A 57 7.05 -19.10 -11.53
N PHE A 58 5.78 -18.87 -11.80
CA PHE A 58 5.09 -19.21 -13.05
C PHE A 58 4.66 -17.91 -13.75
N LYS A 59 5.07 -17.73 -15.01
CA LYS A 59 4.62 -16.61 -15.84
C LYS A 59 3.35 -17.00 -16.58
N LEU A 60 2.23 -16.37 -16.23
CA LEU A 60 0.91 -16.62 -16.81
C LEU A 60 0.18 -15.29 -17.02
N PRO A 61 -0.68 -15.15 -18.06
CA PRO A 61 -1.42 -13.92 -18.36
C PRO A 61 -2.62 -13.71 -17.40
N VAL A 62 -2.38 -13.85 -16.08
CA VAL A 62 -3.43 -13.81 -15.03
C VAL A 62 -4.04 -12.43 -14.80
N GLN A 63 -3.48 -11.38 -15.40
CA GLN A 63 -4.04 -10.02 -15.38
C GLN A 63 -5.25 -9.86 -16.31
N SER A 64 -5.44 -10.78 -17.26
CA SER A 64 -6.48 -10.68 -18.28
C SER A 64 -7.88 -10.82 -17.69
N LYS A 65 -8.81 -10.06 -18.27
CA LYS A 65 -10.26 -10.16 -18.00
C LYS A 65 -11.02 -10.88 -19.13
N ASN A 66 -10.30 -11.30 -20.17
CA ASN A 66 -10.88 -12.07 -21.27
C ASN A 66 -11.33 -13.44 -20.75
N PRO A 67 -12.60 -13.87 -20.96
CA PRO A 67 -13.12 -15.15 -20.47
C PRO A 67 -12.32 -16.36 -20.94
N ILE A 68 -11.88 -16.37 -22.20
CA ILE A 68 -11.07 -17.45 -22.78
C ILE A 68 -9.73 -17.58 -22.04
N LEU A 69 -9.05 -16.45 -21.78
CA LEU A 69 -7.79 -16.45 -21.03
C LEU A 69 -8.00 -16.79 -19.56
N ILE A 70 -9.16 -16.46 -18.98
CA ILE A 70 -9.51 -16.88 -17.62
C ILE A 70 -9.63 -18.40 -17.55
N LEU A 71 -10.33 -19.04 -18.52
CA LEU A 71 -10.46 -20.51 -18.60
C LEU A 71 -9.11 -21.16 -18.86
N PHE A 72 -8.32 -20.65 -19.80
CA PHE A 72 -6.96 -21.14 -20.06
C PHE A 72 -6.08 -21.07 -18.78
N ASN A 73 -6.08 -19.93 -18.09
CA ASN A 73 -5.36 -19.80 -16.82
C ASN A 73 -5.90 -20.77 -15.75
N ALA A 74 -7.19 -21.03 -15.70
CA ALA A 74 -7.77 -21.99 -14.76
C ALA A 74 -7.24 -23.41 -15.01
N VAL A 75 -7.16 -23.85 -16.26
CA VAL A 75 -6.58 -25.15 -16.63
C VAL A 75 -5.11 -25.25 -16.23
N ILE A 76 -4.31 -24.24 -16.58
CA ILE A 76 -2.86 -24.23 -16.23
C ILE A 76 -2.66 -24.19 -14.71
N ILE A 77 -3.45 -23.38 -13.98
CA ILE A 77 -3.37 -23.32 -12.50
C ILE A 77 -3.79 -24.68 -11.91
N SER A 78 -4.81 -25.36 -12.45
CA SER A 78 -5.20 -26.72 -12.03
C SER A 78 -4.05 -27.71 -12.23
N PHE A 79 -3.40 -27.67 -13.38
CA PHE A 79 -2.22 -28.50 -13.66
C PHE A 79 -1.09 -28.21 -12.65
N ILE A 80 -0.77 -26.93 -12.39
CA ILE A 80 0.22 -26.53 -11.38
C ILE A 80 -0.17 -27.06 -9.98
N ILE A 81 -1.43 -26.98 -9.62
CA ILE A 81 -1.92 -27.48 -8.33
C ILE A 81 -1.68 -28.97 -8.20
N LEU A 82 -1.97 -29.75 -9.23
CA LEU A 82 -1.83 -31.21 -9.20
C LEU A 82 -0.34 -31.62 -9.22
N VAL A 83 0.45 -31.11 -10.15
CA VAL A 83 1.88 -31.46 -10.30
C VAL A 83 2.70 -31.08 -9.07
N TYR A 84 2.46 -29.88 -8.53
CA TYR A 84 3.19 -29.41 -7.35
C TYR A 84 2.52 -29.77 -6.03
N ASN A 85 1.34 -30.41 -6.06
CA ASN A 85 0.53 -30.73 -4.89
C ASN A 85 0.31 -29.50 -4.00
N ILE A 86 -0.17 -28.38 -4.60
CA ILE A 86 -0.48 -27.13 -3.90
C ILE A 86 -1.65 -27.35 -2.96
N ASN A 87 -1.56 -26.84 -1.73
CA ASN A 87 -2.61 -26.96 -0.71
C ASN A 87 -3.52 -25.72 -0.68
N ILE A 88 -2.91 -24.53 -0.86
CA ILE A 88 -3.61 -23.23 -0.77
C ILE A 88 -3.31 -22.42 -2.01
N VAL A 89 -4.35 -21.88 -2.64
CA VAL A 89 -4.25 -20.88 -3.72
C VAL A 89 -4.76 -19.55 -3.19
N HIS A 90 -3.93 -18.51 -3.24
CA HIS A 90 -4.24 -17.19 -2.73
C HIS A 90 -4.27 -16.15 -3.85
N ALA A 91 -5.47 -15.72 -4.26
CA ALA A 91 -5.63 -14.67 -5.25
C ALA A 91 -5.55 -13.26 -4.60
N ARG A 92 -4.71 -12.41 -5.20
CA ARG A 92 -4.44 -11.05 -4.73
C ARG A 92 -5.19 -9.97 -5.52
N SER A 93 -6.09 -10.35 -6.43
CA SER A 93 -6.89 -9.41 -7.23
C SER A 93 -8.04 -10.14 -7.91
N ARG A 94 -9.04 -9.37 -8.39
CA ARG A 94 -10.27 -9.88 -9.03
C ARG A 94 -10.00 -10.70 -10.29
N ALA A 95 -9.16 -10.22 -11.20
CA ALA A 95 -8.91 -10.91 -12.46
C ALA A 95 -8.37 -12.34 -12.22
N PRO A 96 -7.28 -12.56 -11.47
CA PRO A 96 -6.81 -13.92 -11.18
C PRO A 96 -7.77 -14.72 -10.28
N ALA A 97 -8.63 -14.06 -9.49
CA ALA A 97 -9.54 -14.77 -8.60
C ALA A 97 -10.53 -15.68 -9.34
N TYR A 98 -10.92 -15.33 -10.57
CA TYR A 98 -11.78 -16.19 -11.39
C TYR A 98 -11.09 -17.49 -11.76
N SER A 99 -9.89 -17.41 -12.32
CA SER A 99 -9.10 -18.61 -12.67
C SER A 99 -8.76 -19.45 -11.45
N CYS A 100 -8.39 -18.79 -10.33
CA CYS A 100 -8.10 -19.49 -9.07
C CYS A 100 -9.33 -20.20 -8.50
N PHE A 101 -10.50 -19.56 -8.54
CA PHE A 101 -11.76 -20.15 -8.07
C PHE A 101 -12.10 -21.41 -8.86
N LEU A 102 -12.06 -21.37 -10.19
CA LEU A 102 -12.30 -22.54 -11.03
C LEU A 102 -11.29 -23.64 -10.73
N ALA A 103 -9.99 -23.32 -10.76
CA ALA A 103 -8.93 -24.29 -10.52
C ALA A 103 -9.05 -24.98 -9.15
N THR A 104 -9.35 -24.21 -8.09
CA THR A 104 -9.49 -24.78 -6.75
C THR A 104 -10.75 -25.62 -6.58
N ARG A 105 -11.83 -25.32 -7.29
CA ARG A 105 -13.04 -26.16 -7.32
C ARG A 105 -12.79 -27.49 -8.00
N PHE A 106 -12.11 -27.50 -9.16
CA PHE A 106 -11.76 -28.73 -9.87
C PHE A 106 -10.76 -29.61 -9.10
N THR A 107 -9.85 -29.00 -8.33
CA THR A 107 -8.78 -29.72 -7.63
C THR A 107 -9.05 -29.90 -6.14
N PHE A 108 -10.20 -29.46 -5.64
CA PHE A 108 -10.60 -29.54 -4.22
C PHE A 108 -9.56 -28.93 -3.25
N ARG A 109 -8.96 -27.78 -3.64
CA ARG A 109 -7.96 -27.08 -2.83
C ARG A 109 -8.52 -25.83 -2.17
N LYS A 110 -7.88 -25.40 -1.07
CA LYS A 110 -8.29 -24.21 -0.32
C LYS A 110 -8.02 -22.95 -1.11
N PHE A 111 -9.02 -22.09 -1.16
CA PHE A 111 -8.99 -20.81 -1.87
C PHE A 111 -9.01 -19.64 -0.89
N VAL A 112 -8.07 -18.73 -1.02
CA VAL A 112 -7.94 -17.50 -0.19
C VAL A 112 -7.95 -16.28 -1.10
N THR A 113 -8.52 -15.18 -0.62
CA THR A 113 -8.48 -13.88 -1.30
C THR A 113 -8.11 -12.79 -0.35
N THR A 114 -7.39 -11.76 -0.84
CA THR A 114 -7.16 -10.52 -0.09
C THR A 114 -7.71 -9.33 -0.86
N PHE A 115 -8.53 -8.52 -0.20
CA PHE A 115 -8.98 -7.22 -0.71
C PHE A 115 -7.92 -6.16 -0.42
N HIS A 116 -7.42 -5.52 -1.48
CA HIS A 116 -6.39 -4.48 -1.42
C HIS A 116 -6.92 -3.07 -1.68
N GLY A 117 -8.21 -2.91 -1.90
CA GLY A 117 -8.85 -1.63 -2.17
C GLY A 117 -10.36 -1.74 -2.12
N THR A 118 -11.03 -0.59 -2.15
CA THR A 118 -12.46 -0.51 -2.38
C THR A 118 -12.80 -0.86 -3.81
N TYR A 119 -13.90 -1.54 -4.01
CA TYR A 119 -14.41 -1.85 -5.34
C TYR A 119 -15.67 -1.03 -5.58
N ASN A 120 -15.83 -0.56 -6.83
CA ASN A 120 -17.02 0.15 -7.22
C ASN A 120 -18.19 -0.83 -7.38
N PHE A 121 -19.31 -0.55 -6.72
CA PHE A 121 -20.53 -1.36 -6.69
C PHE A 121 -21.73 -0.65 -7.36
N ASN A 122 -21.49 0.38 -8.18
CA ASN A 122 -22.52 1.27 -8.74
C ASN A 122 -23.57 0.55 -9.61
N ASN A 123 -23.32 -0.68 -10.02
CA ASN A 123 -24.32 -1.48 -10.71
C ASN A 123 -24.27 -2.99 -10.33
N LYS A 124 -25.34 -3.72 -10.59
CA LYS A 124 -25.47 -5.15 -10.27
C LYS A 124 -24.41 -6.02 -10.96
N ILE A 125 -24.01 -5.68 -12.20
CA ILE A 125 -22.99 -6.40 -12.98
C ILE A 125 -21.62 -6.27 -12.31
N LYS A 126 -21.23 -5.05 -11.92
CA LYS A 126 -19.97 -4.81 -11.20
C LYS A 126 -19.97 -5.48 -9.82
N LYS A 127 -21.11 -5.44 -9.10
CA LYS A 127 -21.26 -6.14 -7.82
C LYS A 127 -21.08 -7.66 -8.00
N PHE A 128 -21.69 -8.24 -9.01
CA PHE A 128 -21.55 -9.65 -9.35
C PHE A 128 -20.09 -9.98 -9.73
N TYR A 129 -19.46 -9.20 -10.61
CA TYR A 129 -18.05 -9.38 -10.98
C TYR A 129 -17.13 -9.30 -9.75
N ASN A 130 -17.35 -8.36 -8.86
CA ASN A 130 -16.52 -8.21 -7.65
C ASN A 130 -16.77 -9.34 -6.64
N SER A 131 -17.94 -10.01 -6.68
CA SER A 131 -18.31 -11.08 -5.74
C SER A 131 -17.37 -12.29 -5.78
N ILE A 132 -16.60 -12.48 -6.83
CA ILE A 132 -15.61 -13.56 -6.91
C ILE A 132 -14.63 -13.54 -5.73
N MET A 133 -14.32 -12.36 -5.24
CA MET A 133 -13.38 -12.17 -4.13
C MET A 133 -13.94 -12.65 -2.78
N VAL A 134 -15.26 -12.74 -2.62
CA VAL A 134 -15.90 -13.26 -1.39
C VAL A 134 -16.29 -14.74 -1.50
N ARG A 135 -16.03 -15.38 -2.64
CA ARG A 135 -16.32 -16.81 -2.86
C ARG A 135 -15.25 -17.75 -2.34
N SER A 136 -14.12 -17.22 -1.85
CA SER A 136 -13.01 -18.00 -1.24
C SER A 136 -13.41 -18.62 0.12
N ASP A 137 -12.61 -19.55 0.62
CA ASP A 137 -12.80 -20.16 1.94
C ASP A 137 -12.39 -19.20 3.05
N LEU A 138 -11.42 -18.33 2.76
CA LEU A 138 -10.97 -17.26 3.65
C LEU A 138 -10.84 -15.96 2.85
N VAL A 139 -11.49 -14.91 3.33
CA VAL A 139 -11.37 -13.54 2.81
C VAL A 139 -10.60 -12.69 3.80
N ILE A 140 -9.52 -12.06 3.34
CA ILE A 140 -8.68 -11.16 4.13
C ILE A 140 -8.97 -9.72 3.72
N ALA A 141 -9.34 -8.88 4.69
CA ALA A 141 -9.41 -7.43 4.55
C ALA A 141 -8.10 -6.80 5.04
N GLY A 142 -7.51 -5.89 4.26
CA GLY A 142 -6.23 -5.24 4.58
C GLY A 142 -6.31 -4.16 5.67
N SER A 143 -7.52 -3.79 6.11
CA SER A 143 -7.82 -2.81 7.15
C SER A 143 -9.26 -3.00 7.65
N ASN A 144 -9.63 -2.36 8.78
CA ASN A 144 -11.03 -2.36 9.24
C ASN A 144 -11.92 -1.60 8.26
N PHE A 145 -11.41 -0.52 7.65
CA PHE A 145 -12.13 0.20 6.60
C PHE A 145 -12.53 -0.74 5.44
N ILE A 146 -11.61 -1.57 4.96
CA ILE A 146 -11.90 -2.57 3.92
C ILE A 146 -12.82 -3.67 4.43
N PHE A 147 -12.67 -4.09 5.68
CA PHE A 147 -13.59 -5.05 6.31
C PHE A 147 -15.02 -4.52 6.32
N SER A 148 -15.22 -3.28 6.80
CA SER A 148 -16.54 -2.62 6.83
C SER A 148 -17.13 -2.50 5.43
N HIS A 149 -16.31 -2.07 4.45
CA HIS A 149 -16.72 -1.99 3.04
C HIS A 149 -17.16 -3.35 2.46
N ILE A 150 -16.45 -4.43 2.77
CA ILE A 150 -16.86 -5.79 2.35
C ILE A 150 -18.14 -6.22 3.05
N ASN A 151 -18.23 -5.98 4.36
CA ASN A 151 -19.38 -6.39 5.16
C ASN A 151 -20.68 -5.67 4.75
N GLU A 152 -20.60 -4.38 4.46
CA GLU A 152 -21.71 -3.57 3.95
C GLU A 152 -22.31 -4.16 2.66
N HIS A 153 -21.45 -4.59 1.73
CA HIS A 153 -21.90 -5.04 0.40
C HIS A 153 -22.16 -6.53 0.31
N TYR A 154 -21.53 -7.36 1.16
CA TYR A 154 -21.56 -8.83 1.10
C TYR A 154 -21.79 -9.51 2.46
N GLY A 155 -22.14 -8.80 3.54
CA GLY A 155 -22.33 -9.38 4.88
C GLY A 155 -23.28 -10.58 4.89
N ASN A 156 -24.43 -10.47 4.24
CA ASN A 156 -25.40 -11.55 4.11
C ASN A 156 -24.84 -12.81 3.41
N PHE A 157 -23.87 -12.65 2.52
CA PHE A 157 -23.22 -13.79 1.85
C PHE A 157 -22.37 -14.60 2.86
N PHE A 158 -21.65 -13.94 3.74
CA PHE A 158 -20.83 -14.58 4.77
C PHE A 158 -21.69 -15.33 5.78
N LEU A 159 -22.77 -14.72 6.25
CA LEU A 159 -23.71 -15.35 7.17
C LEU A 159 -24.32 -16.64 6.58
N LYS A 160 -24.84 -16.54 5.35
CA LYS A 160 -25.48 -17.70 4.67
C LYS A 160 -24.51 -18.83 4.34
N LYS A 161 -23.24 -18.54 4.05
CA LYS A 161 -22.27 -19.53 3.58
C LYS A 161 -21.26 -19.96 4.65
N LYS A 162 -21.38 -19.46 5.89
CA LYS A 162 -20.45 -19.73 7.02
C LYS A 162 -18.99 -19.54 6.63
N LYS A 163 -18.72 -18.56 5.75
CA LYS A 163 -17.38 -18.26 5.27
C LYS A 163 -16.67 -17.26 6.19
N LYS A 164 -15.34 -17.33 6.22
CA LYS A 164 -14.54 -16.50 7.12
C LYS A 164 -14.10 -15.21 6.44
N LEU A 165 -14.48 -14.08 7.03
CA LEU A 165 -13.93 -12.74 6.72
C LEU A 165 -13.19 -12.23 7.95
N LEU A 166 -11.94 -11.78 7.79
CA LEU A 166 -11.15 -11.23 8.90
C LEU A 166 -10.21 -10.13 8.45
N VAL A 167 -9.79 -9.32 9.40
CA VAL A 167 -8.80 -8.26 9.19
C VAL A 167 -7.40 -8.80 9.46
N ILE A 168 -6.54 -8.69 8.44
CA ILE A 168 -5.09 -8.76 8.63
C ILE A 168 -4.54 -7.44 8.11
N PHE A 169 -4.15 -6.55 9.02
CA PHE A 169 -3.57 -5.27 8.64
C PHE A 169 -2.39 -5.49 7.71
N ARG A 170 -2.30 -4.62 6.71
CA ARG A 170 -1.14 -4.60 5.84
C ARG A 170 0.07 -4.13 6.64
N GLY A 171 1.23 -4.65 6.27
CA GLY A 171 2.49 -4.29 6.88
C GLY A 171 3.42 -3.57 5.90
N ILE A 172 4.41 -2.91 6.45
CA ILE A 172 5.58 -2.43 5.73
C ILE A 172 6.84 -3.05 6.32
N ASN A 173 7.91 -3.10 5.53
CA ASN A 173 9.22 -3.53 6.00
C ASN A 173 9.84 -2.42 6.86
N THR A 174 9.68 -2.53 8.19
CA THR A 174 10.18 -1.55 9.17
C THR A 174 11.70 -1.55 9.30
N ASN A 175 12.36 -2.59 8.78
CA ASN A 175 13.80 -2.67 8.68
C ASN A 175 14.33 -1.89 7.47
N TYR A 176 13.58 -1.83 6.36
CA TYR A 176 13.85 -0.98 5.21
C TYR A 176 13.50 0.48 5.51
N PHE A 177 12.30 0.76 6.06
CA PHE A 177 11.91 2.08 6.54
C PHE A 177 12.41 2.30 7.98
N ASN A 178 13.73 2.49 8.10
CA ASN A 178 14.40 2.69 9.38
C ASN A 178 15.33 3.92 9.33
N PRO A 179 15.07 4.97 10.13
CA PRO A 179 15.88 6.18 10.12
C PRO A 179 17.35 5.93 10.48
N GLN A 180 17.64 4.95 11.32
CA GLN A 180 19.02 4.60 11.72
C GLN A 180 19.84 3.99 10.58
N LYS A 181 19.21 3.57 9.48
CA LYS A 181 19.90 2.99 8.30
C LYS A 181 20.18 3.99 7.20
N ILE A 182 19.79 5.24 7.37
CA ILE A 182 20.03 6.29 6.38
C ILE A 182 21.34 7.01 6.73
N SER A 183 22.33 6.88 5.85
CA SER A 183 23.59 7.60 6.02
C SER A 183 23.44 9.08 5.61
N PRO A 184 24.16 10.01 6.29
CA PRO A 184 24.20 11.41 5.90
C PRO A 184 24.60 11.59 4.42
N ILE A 185 25.55 10.83 3.93
CA ILE A 185 26.01 10.86 2.53
C ILE A 185 24.87 10.63 1.53
N LYS A 186 23.94 9.70 1.84
CA LYS A 186 22.76 9.46 0.98
C LYS A 186 21.80 10.64 1.00
N LEU A 187 21.61 11.29 2.14
CA LEU A 187 20.79 12.48 2.26
C LEU A 187 21.40 13.64 1.46
N ASP A 188 22.72 13.86 1.57
CA ASP A 188 23.44 14.92 0.86
C ASP A 188 23.38 14.69 -0.66
N LYS A 189 23.64 13.46 -1.11
CA LYS A 189 23.53 13.08 -2.52
C LYS A 189 22.13 13.33 -3.08
N PHE A 190 21.09 12.91 -2.35
CA PHE A 190 19.71 13.10 -2.79
C PHE A 190 19.35 14.59 -2.83
N SER A 191 19.72 15.35 -1.80
CA SER A 191 19.46 16.79 -1.74
C SER A 191 20.18 17.54 -2.86
N GLY A 192 21.46 17.23 -3.12
CA GLY A 192 22.23 17.81 -4.22
C GLY A 192 21.66 17.47 -5.60
N GLN A 193 21.24 16.21 -5.81
CA GLN A 193 20.64 15.78 -7.08
C GLN A 193 19.38 16.58 -7.46
N TYR A 194 18.58 16.98 -6.47
CA TYR A 194 17.31 17.67 -6.69
C TYR A 194 17.33 19.13 -6.24
N ASN A 195 18.53 19.69 -5.93
CA ASN A 195 18.71 21.06 -5.44
C ASN A 195 17.82 21.39 -4.23
N ILE A 196 17.72 20.48 -3.25
CA ILE A 196 16.90 20.64 -2.04
C ILE A 196 17.77 21.32 -0.98
N ASP A 197 17.30 22.46 -0.46
CA ASP A 197 17.96 23.18 0.62
C ASP A 197 17.54 22.61 1.99
N ARG A 198 18.41 21.82 2.61
CA ARG A 198 18.15 21.16 3.89
C ARG A 198 18.14 22.10 5.09
N ASN A 199 18.50 23.37 4.90
CA ASN A 199 18.35 24.39 5.95
C ASN A 199 16.91 24.90 6.04
N LYS A 200 16.08 24.61 5.05
CA LYS A 200 14.65 24.94 5.04
C LYS A 200 13.82 23.79 5.62
N PHE A 201 12.59 24.11 6.00
CA PHE A 201 11.62 23.11 6.41
C PHE A 201 11.08 22.34 5.18
N ILE A 202 11.33 21.04 5.08
CA ILE A 202 10.98 20.22 3.92
C ILE A 202 9.64 19.51 4.13
N ILE A 203 8.67 19.79 3.27
CA ILE A 203 7.35 19.15 3.25
C ILE A 203 7.29 18.18 2.06
N LEU A 204 7.10 16.89 2.33
CA LEU A 204 7.07 15.84 1.31
C LEU A 204 5.66 15.31 1.09
N LEU A 205 5.20 15.29 -0.17
CA LEU A 205 3.98 14.60 -0.62
C LEU A 205 4.36 13.43 -1.52
N PRO A 206 4.50 12.19 -1.01
CA PRO A 206 4.80 11.03 -1.82
C PRO A 206 3.53 10.38 -2.36
N GLY A 207 3.52 10.02 -3.63
CA GLY A 207 2.42 9.29 -4.23
C GLY A 207 2.32 9.47 -5.74
N ARG A 208 1.74 8.51 -6.42
CA ARG A 208 1.50 8.57 -7.87
C ARG A 208 0.73 9.85 -8.23
N LEU A 209 1.08 10.49 -9.34
CA LEU A 209 0.34 11.65 -9.83
C LEU A 209 -1.01 11.19 -10.40
N THR A 210 -2.03 11.26 -9.55
CA THR A 210 -3.43 10.92 -9.88
C THR A 210 -4.37 11.87 -9.14
N TYR A 211 -5.51 12.20 -9.74
CA TYR A 211 -6.48 13.15 -9.18
C TYR A 211 -6.84 12.88 -7.72
N TRP A 212 -7.03 11.61 -7.38
CA TRP A 212 -7.46 11.23 -6.04
C TRP A 212 -6.34 11.24 -4.97
N LYS A 213 -5.06 11.39 -5.38
CA LYS A 213 -3.93 11.55 -4.44
C LYS A 213 -3.76 12.97 -3.90
N GLY A 214 -4.56 13.93 -4.40
CA GLY A 214 -4.69 15.26 -3.80
C GLY A 214 -3.52 16.20 -3.98
N GLN A 215 -2.68 16.01 -5.02
CA GLN A 215 -1.60 16.95 -5.32
C GLN A 215 -2.12 18.38 -5.55
N LYS A 216 -3.33 18.54 -6.09
CA LYS A 216 -3.97 19.85 -6.25
C LYS A 216 -4.21 20.50 -4.88
N ILE A 217 -4.81 19.79 -3.93
CA ILE A 217 -5.05 20.26 -2.56
C ILE A 217 -3.74 20.69 -1.91
N PHE A 218 -2.69 19.89 -2.07
CA PHE A 218 -1.36 20.20 -1.54
C PHE A 218 -0.78 21.49 -2.14
N ILE A 219 -0.88 21.70 -3.46
CA ILE A 219 -0.38 22.93 -4.12
C ILE A 219 -1.18 24.14 -3.62
N GLU A 220 -2.50 24.05 -3.51
CA GLU A 220 -3.35 25.10 -2.95
C GLU A 220 -2.96 25.42 -1.49
N THR A 221 -2.66 24.41 -0.69
CA THR A 221 -2.14 24.56 0.68
C THR A 221 -0.80 25.26 0.71
N ILE A 222 0.14 24.88 -0.18
CA ILE A 222 1.46 25.54 -0.26
C ILE A 222 1.32 27.00 -0.67
N ASN A 223 0.36 27.36 -1.52
CA ASN A 223 0.06 28.74 -1.87
C ASN A 223 -0.38 29.55 -0.64
N LEU A 224 -1.25 29.01 0.21
CA LEU A 224 -1.68 29.66 1.45
C LEU A 224 -0.50 29.85 2.44
N LEU A 225 0.43 28.90 2.47
CA LEU A 225 1.61 28.98 3.33
C LEU A 225 2.65 29.98 2.78
N TYR A 226 2.76 30.12 1.47
CA TYR A 226 3.78 30.99 0.82
C TYR A 226 3.57 32.47 1.15
N GLU A 227 2.35 32.88 1.36
CA GLU A 227 2.00 34.26 1.75
C GLU A 227 2.25 34.57 3.23
N ARG A 228 2.57 33.58 4.05
CA ARG A 228 2.77 33.73 5.51
C ARG A 228 4.21 34.18 5.82
N LYS A 229 4.32 35.10 6.78
CA LYS A 229 5.61 35.60 7.28
C LYS A 229 5.97 35.06 8.67
N ASP A 230 5.04 34.37 9.32
CA ASP A 230 5.15 33.85 10.70
C ASP A 230 5.62 32.39 10.77
N ILE A 231 6.09 31.85 9.65
CA ILE A 231 6.62 30.48 9.55
C ILE A 231 8.07 30.47 9.01
N PRO A 232 8.85 29.42 9.33
CA PRO A 232 10.21 29.31 8.80
C PRO A 232 10.23 29.15 7.27
N PRO A 233 11.34 29.48 6.61
CA PRO A 233 11.54 29.19 5.20
C PRO A 233 11.34 27.69 4.92
N PHE A 234 10.61 27.35 3.85
CA PHE A 234 10.29 25.98 3.53
C PHE A 234 10.40 25.66 2.04
N GLU A 235 10.50 24.38 1.74
CA GLU A 235 10.36 23.82 0.40
C GLU A 235 9.36 22.65 0.41
N ALA A 236 8.65 22.46 -0.68
CA ALA A 236 7.67 21.38 -0.84
C ALA A 236 8.08 20.44 -1.98
N ILE A 237 7.98 19.14 -1.74
CA ILE A 237 8.37 18.11 -2.70
C ILE A 237 7.15 17.25 -3.04
N ILE A 238 6.79 17.21 -4.31
CA ILE A 238 5.81 16.27 -4.86
C ILE A 238 6.59 15.13 -5.51
N LEU A 239 6.57 13.95 -4.87
CA LEU A 239 7.35 12.80 -5.31
C LEU A 239 6.45 11.68 -5.82
N GLY A 240 6.55 11.38 -7.12
CA GLY A 240 5.84 10.24 -7.71
C GLY A 240 5.63 10.34 -9.22
N SER A 241 5.62 9.19 -9.86
CA SER A 241 5.43 9.08 -11.31
C SER A 241 3.98 9.34 -11.73
N ASP A 242 3.81 9.93 -12.89
CA ASP A 242 2.53 10.06 -13.59
C ASP A 242 2.11 8.76 -14.30
N GLN A 243 3.00 7.78 -14.38
CA GLN A 243 2.77 6.51 -15.08
C GLN A 243 2.33 6.70 -16.55
N GLY A 244 2.90 7.72 -17.22
CA GLY A 244 2.55 8.10 -18.61
C GLY A 244 1.27 8.92 -18.73
N ARG A 245 0.68 9.38 -17.62
CA ARG A 245 -0.55 10.22 -17.61
C ARG A 245 -0.21 11.71 -17.61
N ASN A 246 0.48 12.18 -18.63
CA ASN A 246 1.04 13.54 -18.75
C ASN A 246 0.02 14.67 -18.56
N VAL A 247 -1.27 14.45 -18.87
CA VAL A 247 -2.31 15.49 -18.78
C VAL A 247 -2.45 16.03 -17.35
N TYR A 248 -2.50 15.15 -16.35
CA TYR A 248 -2.62 15.59 -14.97
C TYR A 248 -1.35 16.29 -14.46
N LYS A 249 -0.17 15.77 -14.80
CA LYS A 249 1.11 16.42 -14.48
C LYS A 249 1.19 17.83 -15.06
N LYS A 250 0.81 18.00 -16.35
CA LYS A 250 0.77 19.34 -16.99
C LYS A 250 -0.16 20.30 -16.25
N ARG A 251 -1.34 19.85 -15.81
CA ARG A 251 -2.27 20.68 -15.03
C ARG A 251 -1.67 21.11 -13.70
N LEU A 252 -0.97 20.20 -12.98
CA LEU A 252 -0.30 20.54 -11.72
C LEU A 252 0.82 21.57 -11.94
N LEU A 253 1.63 21.40 -12.97
CA LEU A 253 2.70 22.36 -13.33
C LEU A 253 2.10 23.72 -13.68
N GLY A 254 1.00 23.78 -14.45
CA GLY A 254 0.27 25.01 -14.75
C GLY A 254 -0.24 25.72 -13.47
N LEU A 255 -0.75 24.96 -12.50
CA LEU A 255 -1.19 25.52 -11.21
C LEU A 255 -0.02 26.09 -10.40
N VAL A 256 1.12 25.40 -10.38
CA VAL A 256 2.35 25.90 -9.72
C VAL A 256 2.85 27.19 -10.35
N GLN A 257 2.79 27.27 -11.68
CA GLN A 257 3.15 28.50 -12.41
C GLN A 257 2.17 29.65 -12.12
N GLN A 258 0.87 29.35 -12.13
CA GLN A 258 -0.19 30.33 -11.83
C GLN A 258 0.00 30.96 -10.44
N TYR A 259 0.35 30.15 -9.43
CA TYR A 259 0.61 30.60 -8.07
C TYR A 259 2.06 31.10 -7.84
N ARG A 260 2.91 31.13 -8.86
CA ARG A 260 4.33 31.56 -8.79
C ARG A 260 5.17 30.73 -7.79
N LEU A 261 4.83 29.46 -7.62
CA LEU A 261 5.47 28.55 -6.64
C LEU A 261 6.65 27.75 -7.22
N ASN A 262 7.15 28.08 -8.41
CA ASN A 262 8.20 27.32 -9.11
C ASN A 262 9.51 27.19 -8.30
N ARG A 263 9.80 28.16 -7.40
CA ARG A 263 10.99 28.13 -6.52
C ARG A 263 10.75 27.36 -5.22
N ILE A 264 9.50 27.05 -4.88
CA ILE A 264 9.08 26.42 -3.64
C ILE A 264 8.74 24.94 -3.83
N ILE A 265 8.03 24.61 -4.93
CA ILE A 265 7.57 23.25 -5.20
C ILE A 265 8.49 22.56 -6.21
N LYS A 266 9.02 21.41 -5.80
CA LYS A 266 9.85 20.54 -6.63
C LYS A 266 9.10 19.25 -6.98
N PHE A 267 9.14 18.86 -8.26
CA PHE A 267 8.59 17.58 -8.73
C PHE A 267 9.72 16.57 -8.90
N ILE A 268 9.59 15.41 -8.25
CA ILE A 268 10.51 14.28 -8.40
C ILE A 268 9.70 13.10 -8.91
N ASP A 269 10.00 12.65 -10.12
CA ASP A 269 9.19 11.60 -10.79
C ASP A 269 9.37 10.22 -10.16
N ARG A 270 10.58 9.88 -9.75
CA ARG A 270 10.91 8.55 -9.20
C ARG A 270 12.02 8.64 -8.16
N CYS A 271 11.83 7.93 -7.08
CA CYS A 271 12.86 7.67 -6.09
C CYS A 271 13.02 6.15 -5.92
N GLU A 272 14.24 5.64 -6.06
CA GLU A 272 14.53 4.22 -5.87
C GLU A 272 14.64 3.87 -4.38
N GLU A 273 15.19 4.77 -3.59
CA GLU A 273 15.34 4.61 -2.15
C GLU A 273 14.34 5.52 -1.39
N MET A 274 13.09 5.14 -1.33
CA MET A 274 12.06 5.90 -0.60
C MET A 274 12.45 6.30 0.82
N PRO A 275 13.13 5.45 1.64
CA PRO A 275 13.59 5.88 2.97
C PRO A 275 14.46 7.14 2.96
N VAL A 276 15.28 7.36 1.92
CA VAL A 276 16.10 8.58 1.79
C VAL A 276 15.22 9.81 1.57
N ALA A 277 14.20 9.70 0.70
CA ALA A 277 13.24 10.78 0.47
C ALA A 277 12.43 11.12 1.74
N TYR A 278 12.07 10.13 2.55
CA TYR A 278 11.49 10.39 3.87
C TYR A 278 12.51 11.02 4.81
N GLY A 279 13.77 10.57 4.80
CA GLY A 279 14.82 11.04 5.70
C GLY A 279 15.21 12.50 5.54
N ILE A 280 14.97 13.13 4.39
CA ILE A 280 15.17 14.58 4.20
C ILE A 280 13.97 15.42 4.64
N ALA A 281 12.80 14.81 4.83
CA ALA A 281 11.57 15.53 5.14
C ALA A 281 11.46 15.86 6.65
N ASN A 282 10.99 17.07 6.95
CA ASN A 282 10.58 17.46 8.29
C ASN A 282 9.11 17.09 8.55
N LEU A 283 8.31 17.03 7.48
CA LEU A 283 6.90 16.71 7.52
C LEU A 283 6.49 15.96 6.25
N VAL A 284 5.65 14.94 6.39
CA VAL A 284 5.03 14.26 5.27
C VAL A 284 3.54 14.62 5.22
N CYS A 285 3.01 14.76 4.00
CA CYS A 285 1.57 14.94 3.76
C CYS A 285 1.02 13.77 2.92
N SER A 286 -0.22 13.37 3.20
CA SER A 286 -0.99 12.42 2.39
C SER A 286 -2.39 12.98 2.15
N CYS A 287 -2.57 13.65 1.01
CA CYS A 287 -3.75 14.47 0.73
C CYS A 287 -4.82 13.75 -0.10
N SER A 288 -4.90 12.43 -0.02
CA SER A 288 -5.85 11.65 -0.82
C SER A 288 -7.28 12.15 -0.65
N SER A 289 -7.95 12.50 -1.77
CA SER A 289 -9.33 12.99 -1.79
C SER A 289 -10.37 11.87 -1.79
N GLU A 290 -9.94 10.63 -2.03
CA GLU A 290 -10.74 9.42 -1.93
C GLU A 290 -10.13 8.46 -0.90
N PRO A 291 -10.95 7.61 -0.24
CA PRO A 291 -10.47 6.74 0.81
C PRO A 291 -9.40 5.76 0.35
N GLU A 292 -8.25 5.78 0.98
CA GLU A 292 -7.23 4.76 0.80
C GLU A 292 -7.59 3.48 1.58
N ALA A 293 -7.22 2.34 1.01
CA ALA A 293 -7.48 1.06 1.67
C ALA A 293 -6.70 0.88 2.98
N PHE A 294 -5.52 1.51 3.09
CA PHE A 294 -4.64 1.33 4.25
C PHE A 294 -3.93 2.62 4.69
N GLY A 295 -3.54 3.50 3.74
CA GLY A 295 -2.72 4.68 4.08
C GLY A 295 -1.23 4.34 4.23
N ARG A 296 -0.65 3.71 3.21
CA ARG A 296 0.74 3.25 3.25
C ARG A 296 1.74 4.38 3.53
N VAL A 297 1.53 5.56 2.94
CA VAL A 297 2.37 6.75 3.16
C VAL A 297 2.46 7.12 4.64
N ALA A 298 1.31 7.07 5.35
CA ALA A 298 1.28 7.36 6.78
C ALA A 298 2.12 6.37 7.60
N VAL A 299 2.06 5.10 7.26
CA VAL A 299 2.81 4.05 7.98
C VAL A 299 4.31 4.13 7.67
N GLU A 300 4.69 4.44 6.42
CA GLU A 300 6.08 4.65 6.01
C GLU A 300 6.69 5.87 6.70
N SER A 301 5.98 7.01 6.73
CA SER A 301 6.41 8.22 7.43
C SER A 301 6.61 7.96 8.92
N GLN A 302 5.62 7.37 9.59
CA GLN A 302 5.71 6.99 11.01
C GLN A 302 6.88 6.04 11.28
N SER A 303 7.12 5.06 10.39
CA SER A 303 8.27 4.15 10.50
C SER A 303 9.60 4.87 10.44
N MET A 304 9.69 5.92 9.63
CA MET A 304 10.85 6.80 9.50
C MET A 304 10.94 7.86 10.60
N GLN A 305 10.03 7.85 11.58
CA GLN A 305 9.93 8.86 12.67
C GLN A 305 9.68 10.28 12.16
N ILE A 306 9.07 10.43 10.99
CA ILE A 306 8.71 11.73 10.43
C ILE A 306 7.22 11.99 10.71
N PRO A 307 6.86 13.16 11.27
CA PRO A 307 5.46 13.55 11.43
C PRO A 307 4.69 13.45 10.12
N ILE A 308 3.43 13.06 10.21
CA ILE A 308 2.52 12.90 9.06
C ILE A 308 1.24 13.69 9.29
N ILE A 309 0.77 14.39 8.26
CA ILE A 309 -0.58 14.92 8.19
C ILE A 309 -1.29 14.21 7.03
N ALA A 310 -2.44 13.58 7.29
CA ALA A 310 -3.19 12.86 6.27
C ALA A 310 -4.68 13.24 6.28
N SER A 311 -5.35 13.06 5.14
CA SER A 311 -6.81 13.23 5.04
C SER A 311 -7.54 12.30 6.01
N ASP A 312 -8.55 12.81 6.74
CA ASP A 312 -9.38 12.06 7.70
C ASP A 312 -10.39 11.15 6.98
N ILE A 313 -9.90 10.25 6.13
CA ILE A 313 -10.71 9.29 5.38
C ILE A 313 -10.02 7.91 5.25
N GLY A 314 -10.84 6.89 5.12
CA GLY A 314 -10.39 5.52 4.83
C GLY A 314 -9.37 4.98 5.83
N GLY A 315 -8.36 4.28 5.34
CA GLY A 315 -7.33 3.63 6.15
C GLY A 315 -6.41 4.59 6.91
N SER A 316 -6.34 5.88 6.54
CA SER A 316 -5.56 6.88 7.29
C SER A 316 -6.05 7.02 8.73
N LYS A 317 -7.36 6.93 8.95
CA LYS A 317 -8.00 6.96 10.28
C LYS A 317 -7.57 5.80 11.20
N GLU A 318 -7.09 4.72 10.62
CA GLU A 318 -6.65 3.52 11.38
C GLU A 318 -5.14 3.52 11.63
N THR A 319 -4.39 4.18 10.76
CA THR A 319 -2.93 4.19 10.82
C THR A 319 -2.37 5.34 11.64
N ILE A 320 -3.15 6.42 11.81
CA ILE A 320 -2.77 7.62 12.56
C ILE A 320 -3.61 7.72 13.83
N ILE A 321 -2.97 7.93 14.97
CA ILE A 321 -3.60 8.37 16.22
C ILE A 321 -3.45 9.88 16.24
N ASN A 322 -4.56 10.59 15.96
CA ASN A 322 -4.58 12.05 15.80
C ASN A 322 -3.99 12.77 17.03
N GLY A 323 -3.08 13.72 16.78
CA GLY A 323 -2.36 14.47 17.81
C GLY A 323 -1.20 13.70 18.49
N LYS A 324 -1.12 12.37 18.33
CA LYS A 324 -0.10 11.53 18.98
C LYS A 324 0.94 10.95 18.01
N THR A 325 0.51 10.37 16.90
CA THR A 325 1.42 9.73 15.93
C THR A 325 1.45 10.47 14.59
N GLY A 326 0.75 11.57 14.49
CA GLY A 326 0.52 12.41 13.34
C GLY A 326 -0.81 13.15 13.46
N TYR A 327 -1.24 13.77 12.38
CA TYR A 327 -2.47 14.58 12.37
C TYR A 327 -3.39 14.15 11.23
N LEU A 328 -4.69 14.38 11.45
CA LEU A 328 -5.73 14.16 10.43
C LEU A 328 -6.38 15.50 10.11
N PHE A 329 -6.44 15.85 8.82
CA PHE A 329 -7.10 17.06 8.35
C PHE A 329 -8.41 16.74 7.62
N ARG A 330 -9.34 17.69 7.63
CA ARG A 330 -10.63 17.54 6.94
C ARG A 330 -10.43 17.31 5.44
N ASN A 331 -11.01 16.23 4.94
CA ASN A 331 -10.83 15.86 3.55
C ASN A 331 -11.14 16.99 2.58
N LYS A 332 -10.23 17.22 1.62
CA LYS A 332 -10.30 18.27 0.58
C LYS A 332 -10.23 19.70 1.11
N ASP A 333 -9.85 19.93 2.35
CA ASP A 333 -9.74 21.24 2.96
C ASP A 333 -8.27 21.69 3.02
N SER A 334 -7.89 22.54 2.05
CA SER A 334 -6.52 23.09 1.97
C SER A 334 -6.20 24.06 3.10
N ILE A 335 -7.22 24.73 3.69
CA ILE A 335 -7.05 25.67 4.80
C ILE A 335 -6.75 24.90 6.09
N ASP A 336 -7.52 23.83 6.36
CA ASP A 336 -7.30 22.98 7.53
C ASP A 336 -5.91 22.30 7.46
N LEU A 337 -5.51 21.83 6.28
CA LEU A 337 -4.17 21.30 6.05
C LEU A 337 -3.07 22.36 6.29
N ALA A 338 -3.26 23.61 5.82
CA ALA A 338 -2.32 24.71 6.04
C ALA A 338 -2.15 25.01 7.53
N ASN A 339 -3.25 25.11 8.28
CA ASN A 339 -3.23 25.36 9.72
C ASN A 339 -2.49 24.26 10.49
N LEU A 340 -2.70 22.99 10.14
CA LEU A 340 -1.97 21.88 10.75
C LEU A 340 -0.48 21.89 10.40
N ILE A 341 -0.11 22.26 9.18
CA ILE A 341 1.30 22.41 8.79
C ILE A 341 1.96 23.51 9.63
N VAL A 342 1.31 24.67 9.78
CA VAL A 342 1.82 25.76 10.64
C VAL A 342 1.97 25.29 12.08
N THR A 343 0.98 24.59 12.62
CA THR A 343 1.05 24.00 13.97
C THR A 343 2.28 23.10 14.13
N VAL A 344 2.60 22.30 13.11
CA VAL A 344 3.80 21.43 13.14
C VAL A 344 5.08 22.25 13.04
N MET A 345 5.14 23.25 12.15
CA MET A 345 6.30 24.12 11.98
C MET A 345 6.65 24.92 13.25
N GLN A 346 5.67 25.30 14.03
CA GLN A 346 5.81 26.09 15.26
C GLN A 346 6.11 25.23 16.51
N LYS A 347 6.07 23.89 16.39
CA LYS A 347 6.42 23.01 17.51
C LYS A 347 7.93 22.99 17.77
N ASP A 348 8.27 22.89 19.04
CA ASP A 348 9.65 22.65 19.45
C ASP A 348 10.15 21.26 18.98
N TYR A 349 11.47 21.14 18.89
CA TYR A 349 12.14 19.95 18.43
C TYR A 349 11.78 18.69 19.24
N LYS A 350 11.60 18.80 20.57
CA LYS A 350 11.27 17.69 21.46
C LYS A 350 9.87 17.16 21.17
N SER A 351 8.92 18.04 20.96
CA SER A 351 7.54 17.70 20.59
C SER A 351 7.47 16.97 19.25
N ILE A 352 8.21 17.46 18.23
CA ILE A 352 8.30 16.82 16.91
C ILE A 352 8.91 15.41 17.01
N LYS A 353 10.01 15.26 17.75
CA LYS A 353 10.63 13.96 17.99
C LYS A 353 9.71 12.98 18.71
N SER A 354 8.93 13.46 19.69
CA SER A 354 7.96 12.64 20.41
C SER A 354 6.90 12.06 19.48
N ILE A 355 6.34 12.88 18.58
CA ILE A 355 5.37 12.42 17.57
C ILE A 355 5.97 11.35 16.66
N GLY A 356 7.19 11.58 16.17
CA GLY A 356 7.91 10.61 15.33
C GLY A 356 8.17 9.29 16.06
N PHE A 357 8.61 9.35 17.31
CA PHE A 357 8.88 8.17 18.14
C PHE A 357 7.59 7.35 18.40
N GLU A 358 6.51 8.00 18.82
CA GLU A 358 5.22 7.35 19.01
C GLU A 358 4.66 6.78 17.70
N GLY A 359 4.88 7.48 16.58
CA GLY A 359 4.54 6.98 15.26
C GLY A 359 5.25 5.65 14.94
N ARG A 360 6.57 5.59 15.10
CA ARG A 360 7.34 4.36 14.86
C ARG A 360 6.92 3.24 15.81
N LYS A 361 6.70 3.53 17.08
CA LYS A 361 6.21 2.57 18.08
C LYS A 361 4.87 1.97 17.66
N ASN A 362 3.93 2.79 17.17
CA ASN A 362 2.64 2.34 16.65
C ASN A 362 2.81 1.40 15.45
N VAL A 363 3.70 1.75 14.49
CA VAL A 363 3.98 0.91 13.31
C VAL A 363 4.59 -0.42 13.70
N LEU A 364 5.63 -0.43 14.52
CA LEU A 364 6.27 -1.66 15.02
C LEU A 364 5.28 -2.56 15.76
N LYS A 365 4.33 -1.97 16.48
CA LYS A 365 3.29 -2.72 17.22
C LYS A 365 2.23 -3.32 16.31
N LYS A 366 1.79 -2.62 15.24
CA LYS A 366 0.57 -2.98 14.51
C LYS A 366 0.79 -3.28 13.02
N PHE A 367 1.74 -2.60 12.38
CA PHE A 367 1.84 -2.51 10.92
C PHE A 367 3.19 -3.00 10.38
N ASP A 368 3.91 -3.79 11.15
CA ASP A 368 5.12 -4.46 10.69
C ASP A 368 4.77 -5.62 9.74
N VAL A 369 5.58 -5.81 8.70
CA VAL A 369 5.35 -6.82 7.66
C VAL A 369 5.42 -8.24 8.21
N ASP A 370 6.29 -8.51 9.19
CA ASP A 370 6.42 -9.84 9.78
C ASP A 370 5.15 -10.21 10.52
N LYS A 371 4.50 -9.26 11.21
CA LYS A 371 3.20 -9.47 11.85
C LYS A 371 2.09 -9.78 10.85
N MET A 372 2.06 -9.08 9.73
CA MET A 372 1.11 -9.37 8.64
C MET A 372 1.34 -10.80 8.10
N CYS A 373 2.59 -11.15 7.83
CA CYS A 373 2.96 -12.47 7.33
C CYS A 373 2.64 -13.57 8.34
N GLN A 374 3.00 -13.37 9.61
CA GLN A 374 2.74 -14.33 10.70
C GLN A 374 1.24 -14.57 10.91
N ARG A 375 0.41 -13.51 10.91
CA ARG A 375 -1.06 -13.66 11.01
C ARG A 375 -1.63 -14.40 9.81
N THR A 376 -1.16 -14.10 8.60
CA THR A 376 -1.59 -14.80 7.38
C THR A 376 -1.20 -16.27 7.43
N PHE A 377 0.01 -16.57 7.87
CA PHE A 377 0.50 -17.93 8.06
C PHE A 377 -0.34 -18.72 9.08
N THR A 378 -0.67 -18.09 10.21
CA THR A 378 -1.55 -18.71 11.25
C THR A 378 -2.91 -19.07 10.66
N GLU A 379 -3.51 -18.20 9.84
CA GLU A 379 -4.78 -18.50 9.20
C GLU A 379 -4.67 -19.60 8.12
N TYR A 380 -3.55 -19.69 7.42
CA TYR A 380 -3.28 -20.81 6.51
C TYR A 380 -3.18 -22.15 7.26
N LYS A 381 -2.53 -22.18 8.44
CA LYS A 381 -2.50 -23.40 9.26
C LYS A 381 -3.88 -23.85 9.65
N LYS A 382 -4.72 -22.96 10.16
CA LYS A 382 -6.12 -23.27 10.53
C LYS A 382 -6.93 -23.81 9.36
N LEU A 383 -6.74 -23.25 8.12
CA LEU A 383 -7.42 -23.73 6.93
C LEU A 383 -7.04 -25.17 6.55
N ILE A 384 -5.81 -25.59 6.81
CA ILE A 384 -5.32 -26.93 6.49
C ILE A 384 -5.70 -27.93 7.60
N GLU A 385 -5.71 -27.51 8.86
CA GLU A 385 -6.10 -28.34 9.99
C GLU A 385 -7.60 -28.68 10.01
N LEU A 386 -8.44 -27.81 9.41
CA LEU A 386 -9.88 -28.02 9.24
C LEU A 386 -10.24 -28.84 7.98
N SER A 387 -9.25 -29.38 7.26
CA SER A 387 -9.40 -30.17 6.03
C SER A 387 -9.17 -31.62 6.28
#